data_dd6819cd9c04c65a6e12edaf53f10344
#
_entry.id   dd6819cd9c04c65a6e12edaf53f10344
#
_cell.length_a   1.000
_cell.length_b   1.000
_cell.length_c   1.000
_cell.angle_alpha   90.00
_cell.angle_beta   90.00
_cell.angle_gamma   90.00
#
_symmetry.space_group_name_H-M   'P 1'
#
loop_
_entity.id
_entity.type
_entity.pdbx_description
1 polymer ?
#
loop_
_entity_poly.entity_id
_entity_poly.type
_entity_poly.pdbx_seq_one_letter_code
_entity_poly.pdbx_strand_id
1 'polypeptide(L)'
;MGSSGLVAAMADVVARGIDISSHQGEIDFAKVRAAGYSYVIIKAGQGLREFQTFRGKYLPAVLAAGLDWGAYWWSDAVTVDEARREAEVFVAALGKLRPTYPVYMDQEYASPCGQWGLNQGKQTRTDIAAAFLQTLEQAGYYAGLYASKDWLEHWVNADKLKNYDKWVAQYAAKCTYGGAYGMWQHHGDVPGFVGRCPGISVPVDLNDCYRDYPAIIKANGLNGWGAQEPSGEMVPRGEYESMKAERDALQTKYDGLVADIQAVISKYRG
;
A
#
# COMPACT_ATOMS: atom_id res chain seq x y z
N MET A 1 37.95 1.76 -27.28
CA MET A 1 36.54 1.65 -27.64
C MET A 1 35.74 2.05 -26.39
N GLY A 2 35.22 3.26 -26.41
CA GLY A 2 34.57 3.85 -25.25
C GLY A 2 33.18 3.27 -25.06
N SER A 3 32.94 2.68 -23.89
CA SER A 3 31.62 2.33 -23.41
C SER A 3 30.88 3.64 -23.05
N SER A 4 30.01 4.10 -23.95
CA SER A 4 29.06 5.15 -23.63
C SER A 4 27.98 4.56 -22.70
N GLY A 5 28.18 4.74 -21.39
CA GLY A 5 27.12 4.51 -20.42
C GLY A 5 25.97 5.46 -20.76
N LEU A 6 24.85 4.92 -21.23
CA LEU A 6 23.58 5.65 -21.25
C LEU A 6 23.26 6.03 -19.81
N VAL A 7 23.49 7.30 -19.47
CA VAL A 7 22.84 7.91 -18.29
C VAL A 7 21.35 7.92 -18.66
N ALA A 8 20.56 7.07 -18.01
CA ALA A 8 19.12 7.15 -18.12
C ALA A 8 18.70 8.59 -17.76
N ALA A 9 18.11 9.30 -18.71
CA ALA A 9 17.58 10.62 -18.46
C ALA A 9 16.61 10.50 -17.27
N MET A 10 16.80 11.32 -16.25
CA MET A 10 15.88 11.40 -15.12
C MET A 10 14.52 11.80 -15.71
N ALA A 11 13.52 10.96 -15.53
CA ALA A 11 12.16 11.32 -15.96
C ALA A 11 11.73 12.59 -15.22
N ASP A 12 10.99 13.47 -15.91
CA ASP A 12 10.46 14.69 -15.30
C ASP A 12 9.44 14.33 -14.21
N VAL A 13 9.38 15.17 -13.18
CA VAL A 13 8.35 15.05 -12.14
C VAL A 13 6.99 15.35 -12.74
N VAL A 14 6.13 14.35 -12.79
CA VAL A 14 4.78 14.44 -13.36
C VAL A 14 3.80 15.05 -12.35
N ALA A 15 3.96 14.71 -11.06
CA ALA A 15 3.06 15.15 -10.00
C ALA A 15 3.81 15.20 -8.65
N ARG A 16 3.32 16.06 -7.74
CA ARG A 16 3.78 16.13 -6.35
C ARG A 16 2.68 15.73 -5.41
N GLY A 17 3.03 14.98 -4.38
CA GLY A 17 2.09 14.50 -3.37
C GLY A 17 2.68 14.46 -1.98
N ILE A 18 1.84 14.09 -1.05
CA ILE A 18 2.19 13.82 0.33
C ILE A 18 1.77 12.41 0.70
N ASP A 19 2.42 11.82 1.68
CA ASP A 19 1.84 10.65 2.33
C ASP A 19 1.57 10.97 3.81
N ILE A 20 0.52 10.34 4.33
CA ILE A 20 -0.04 10.67 5.64
C ILE A 20 -0.47 9.43 6.41
N SER A 21 -0.41 9.59 7.72
CA SER A 21 -0.97 8.66 8.70
C SER A 21 -1.72 9.43 9.79
N SER A 22 -2.12 8.75 10.86
CA SER A 22 -2.73 9.41 12.02
C SER A 22 -1.81 10.44 12.71
N HIS A 23 -0.51 10.44 12.42
CA HIS A 23 0.47 11.38 12.99
C HIS A 23 0.25 12.82 12.53
N GLN A 24 -0.31 13.03 11.34
CA GLN A 24 -0.56 14.38 10.82
C GLN A 24 -1.76 15.09 11.46
N GLY A 25 -2.61 14.37 12.20
CA GLY A 25 -3.73 14.95 12.94
C GLY A 25 -4.79 15.60 12.05
N GLU A 26 -5.05 16.90 12.23
CA GLU A 26 -5.97 17.67 11.40
C GLU A 26 -5.24 18.24 10.19
N ILE A 27 -5.85 18.11 9.01
CA ILE A 27 -5.27 18.53 7.72
C ILE A 27 -6.30 19.35 6.94
N ASP A 28 -5.88 20.53 6.48
CA ASP A 28 -6.62 21.34 5.52
C ASP A 28 -6.18 20.96 4.08
N PHE A 29 -6.85 19.97 3.49
CA PHE A 29 -6.52 19.49 2.15
C PHE A 29 -6.75 20.52 1.04
N ALA A 30 -7.59 21.53 1.25
CA ALA A 30 -7.73 22.63 0.31
C ALA A 30 -6.44 23.44 0.20
N LYS A 31 -5.76 23.69 1.34
CA LYS A 31 -4.45 24.34 1.34
C LYS A 31 -3.35 23.43 0.77
N VAL A 32 -3.39 22.13 1.03
CA VAL A 32 -2.47 21.16 0.41
C VAL A 32 -2.56 21.25 -1.11
N ARG A 33 -3.79 21.20 -1.65
CA ARG A 33 -4.01 21.33 -3.11
C ARG A 33 -3.57 22.68 -3.65
N ALA A 34 -3.92 23.77 -2.96
CA ALA A 34 -3.53 25.14 -3.37
C ALA A 34 -1.99 25.34 -3.38
N ALA A 35 -1.25 24.55 -2.59
CA ALA A 35 0.22 24.54 -2.57
C ALA A 35 0.84 23.73 -3.73
N GLY A 36 0.02 23.16 -4.63
CA GLY A 36 0.48 22.43 -5.82
C GLY A 36 0.68 20.93 -5.64
N TYR A 37 0.26 20.37 -4.51
CA TYR A 37 0.20 18.92 -4.34
C TYR A 37 -1.09 18.38 -4.97
N SER A 38 -0.98 17.33 -5.75
CA SER A 38 -2.11 16.80 -6.53
C SER A 38 -2.62 15.45 -6.06
N TYR A 39 -1.86 14.74 -5.21
CA TYR A 39 -2.25 13.44 -4.68
C TYR A 39 -1.82 13.22 -3.23
N VAL A 40 -2.48 12.26 -2.60
CA VAL A 40 -2.21 11.83 -1.22
C VAL A 40 -2.15 10.31 -1.16
N ILE A 41 -1.08 9.75 -0.57
CA ILE A 41 -1.02 8.33 -0.21
C ILE A 41 -1.36 8.18 1.27
N ILE A 42 -2.41 7.42 1.59
CA ILE A 42 -2.99 7.37 2.93
C ILE A 42 -2.67 6.04 3.60
N LYS A 43 -2.16 6.05 4.84
CA LYS A 43 -2.03 4.83 5.64
C LYS A 43 -3.41 4.23 5.90
N ALA A 44 -3.69 3.08 5.28
CA ALA A 44 -4.98 2.42 5.42
C ALA A 44 -5.03 1.45 6.60
N GLY A 45 -3.89 0.87 6.98
CA GLY A 45 -3.83 -0.06 8.09
C GLY A 45 -2.44 -0.59 8.37
N GLN A 46 -2.40 -1.60 9.25
CA GLN A 46 -1.19 -2.30 9.65
C GLN A 46 -1.52 -3.71 10.14
N GLY A 47 -0.71 -4.68 9.78
CA GLY A 47 -0.93 -6.07 10.17
C GLY A 47 -2.32 -6.55 9.74
N LEU A 48 -3.10 -7.04 10.67
CA LEU A 48 -4.49 -7.47 10.41
C LEU A 48 -5.54 -6.41 10.79
N ARG A 49 -5.19 -5.10 10.80
CA ARG A 49 -6.07 -4.04 11.27
C ARG A 49 -6.15 -2.86 10.31
N GLU A 50 -7.36 -2.57 9.82
CA GLU A 50 -7.69 -1.30 9.15
C GLU A 50 -7.72 -0.16 10.17
N PHE A 51 -7.27 1.03 9.75
CA PHE A 51 -7.35 2.24 10.56
C PHE A 51 -8.61 3.03 10.22
N GLN A 52 -9.44 3.29 11.24
CA GLN A 52 -10.67 4.08 11.06
C GLN A 52 -10.41 5.50 10.52
N THR A 53 -9.24 6.07 10.79
CA THR A 53 -8.84 7.38 10.26
C THR A 53 -8.75 7.38 8.73
N PHE A 54 -8.42 6.25 8.12
CA PHE A 54 -8.39 6.13 6.66
C PHE A 54 -9.73 6.46 6.03
N ARG A 55 -10.77 5.65 6.33
CA ARG A 55 -12.10 5.79 5.72
C ARG A 55 -12.96 6.88 6.37
N GLY A 56 -12.82 7.07 7.68
CA GLY A 56 -13.70 7.95 8.45
C GLY A 56 -13.26 9.41 8.48
N LYS A 57 -12.00 9.70 8.17
CA LYS A 57 -11.45 11.05 8.28
C LYS A 57 -10.75 11.50 7.00
N TYR A 58 -9.66 10.84 6.61
CA TYR A 58 -8.77 11.37 5.58
C TYR A 58 -9.34 11.20 4.17
N LEU A 59 -9.77 10.00 3.80
CA LEU A 59 -10.24 9.74 2.44
C LEU A 59 -11.42 10.64 2.04
N PRO A 60 -12.47 10.83 2.85
CA PRO A 60 -13.56 11.75 2.49
C PRO A 60 -13.07 13.20 2.29
N ALA A 61 -12.13 13.66 3.12
CA ALA A 61 -11.58 15.01 3.03
C ALA A 61 -10.67 15.21 1.81
N VAL A 62 -9.86 14.20 1.46
CA VAL A 62 -9.04 14.16 0.24
C VAL A 62 -9.91 14.24 -1.01
N LEU A 63 -10.97 13.43 -1.07
CA LEU A 63 -11.93 13.44 -2.17
C LEU A 63 -12.67 14.76 -2.30
N ALA A 64 -13.12 15.34 -1.17
CA ALA A 64 -13.78 16.64 -1.15
C ALA A 64 -12.88 17.78 -1.64
N ALA A 65 -11.56 17.69 -1.41
CA ALA A 65 -10.58 18.63 -1.94
C ALA A 65 -10.25 18.39 -3.42
N GLY A 66 -10.74 17.32 -4.04
CA GLY A 66 -10.46 16.96 -5.43
C GLY A 66 -9.01 16.55 -5.65
N LEU A 67 -8.39 15.92 -4.67
CA LEU A 67 -7.06 15.32 -4.77
C LEU A 67 -7.18 13.87 -5.23
N ASP A 68 -6.23 13.43 -6.05
CA ASP A 68 -6.04 12.02 -6.35
C ASP A 68 -5.52 11.29 -5.12
N TRP A 69 -5.69 9.97 -5.07
CA TRP A 69 -5.27 9.24 -3.90
C TRP A 69 -4.82 7.81 -4.19
N GLY A 70 -3.94 7.32 -3.34
CA GLY A 70 -3.55 5.93 -3.17
C GLY A 70 -3.56 5.55 -1.70
N ALA A 71 -3.12 4.35 -1.39
CA ALA A 71 -3.06 3.89 -0.02
C ALA A 71 -1.81 3.03 0.24
N TYR A 72 -1.38 2.96 1.51
CA TYR A 72 -0.36 2.03 1.91
C TYR A 72 -0.74 1.25 3.16
N TRP A 73 -0.11 0.08 3.30
CA TRP A 73 -0.30 -0.83 4.42
C TRP A 73 1.03 -1.21 5.03
N TRP A 74 1.22 -0.87 6.29
CA TRP A 74 2.40 -1.29 7.04
C TRP A 74 2.32 -2.78 7.33
N SER A 75 3.30 -3.55 6.87
CA SER A 75 3.32 -4.99 7.06
C SER A 75 4.00 -5.38 8.37
N ASP A 76 3.30 -6.18 9.16
CA ASP A 76 3.83 -6.86 10.32
C ASP A 76 4.23 -8.32 10.01
N ALA A 77 4.02 -8.77 8.77
CA ALA A 77 4.22 -10.15 8.36
C ALA A 77 5.68 -10.60 8.51
N VAL A 78 5.88 -11.78 9.09
CA VAL A 78 7.17 -12.47 9.20
C VAL A 78 7.20 -13.80 8.45
N THR A 79 6.06 -14.18 7.86
CA THR A 79 5.88 -15.33 6.97
C THR A 79 5.11 -14.95 5.72
N VAL A 80 5.23 -15.79 4.68
CA VAL A 80 4.48 -15.64 3.42
C VAL A 80 2.96 -15.73 3.65
N ASP A 81 2.51 -16.60 4.54
CA ASP A 81 1.07 -16.76 4.83
C ASP A 81 0.50 -15.58 5.62
N GLU A 82 1.27 -14.98 6.50
CA GLU A 82 0.88 -13.72 7.15
C GLU A 82 0.78 -12.58 6.15
N ALA A 83 1.75 -12.47 5.23
CA ALA A 83 1.73 -11.45 4.19
C ALA A 83 0.49 -11.55 3.28
N ARG A 84 0.08 -12.76 2.91
CA ARG A 84 -1.18 -12.98 2.15
C ARG A 84 -2.39 -12.50 2.94
N ARG A 85 -2.50 -12.90 4.22
CA ARG A 85 -3.62 -12.49 5.07
C ARG A 85 -3.69 -10.99 5.29
N GLU A 86 -2.56 -10.32 5.48
CA GLU A 86 -2.53 -8.86 5.58
C GLU A 86 -2.98 -8.19 4.28
N ALA A 87 -2.53 -8.69 3.13
CA ALA A 87 -2.94 -8.18 1.83
C ALA A 87 -4.45 -8.40 1.58
N GLU A 88 -5.02 -9.54 2.00
CA GLU A 88 -6.46 -9.81 1.95
C GLU A 88 -7.25 -8.81 2.82
N VAL A 89 -6.76 -8.51 4.02
CA VAL A 89 -7.36 -7.48 4.89
C VAL A 89 -7.28 -6.10 4.22
N PHE A 90 -6.15 -5.77 3.59
CA PHE A 90 -6.01 -4.52 2.85
C PHE A 90 -6.98 -4.45 1.66
N VAL A 91 -7.11 -5.52 0.88
CA VAL A 91 -8.11 -5.62 -0.21
C VAL A 91 -9.53 -5.42 0.32
N ALA A 92 -9.87 -6.04 1.45
CA ALA A 92 -11.18 -5.84 2.09
C ALA A 92 -11.37 -4.40 2.58
N ALA A 93 -10.32 -3.77 3.11
CA ALA A 93 -10.31 -2.37 3.50
C ALA A 93 -10.50 -1.42 2.30
N LEU A 94 -9.98 -1.74 1.14
CA LEU A 94 -10.21 -0.98 -0.10
C LEU A 94 -11.63 -1.20 -0.64
N GLY A 95 -12.11 -2.42 -0.64
CA GLY A 95 -13.50 -2.76 -1.03
C GLY A 95 -13.88 -2.19 -2.39
N LYS A 96 -14.92 -1.34 -2.44
CA LYS A 96 -15.39 -0.66 -3.66
C LYS A 96 -14.72 0.69 -3.93
N LEU A 97 -13.73 1.07 -3.13
CA LEU A 97 -12.98 2.31 -3.34
C LEU A 97 -12.12 2.19 -4.61
N ARG A 98 -11.96 3.31 -5.32
CA ARG A 98 -11.23 3.36 -6.60
C ARG A 98 -10.04 4.32 -6.50
N PRO A 99 -8.91 3.89 -5.91
CA PRO A 99 -7.70 4.73 -5.88
C PRO A 99 -7.21 5.02 -7.29
N THR A 100 -6.81 6.25 -7.53
CA THR A 100 -6.19 6.68 -8.80
C THR A 100 -4.67 6.54 -8.78
N TYR A 101 -4.11 6.30 -7.61
CA TYR A 101 -2.70 5.97 -7.38
C TYR A 101 -2.55 4.51 -6.96
N PRO A 102 -1.32 3.95 -7.01
CA PRO A 102 -1.07 2.58 -6.58
C PRO A 102 -1.43 2.33 -5.12
N VAL A 103 -1.55 1.06 -4.78
CA VAL A 103 -1.62 0.60 -3.40
C VAL A 103 -0.32 -0.09 -3.03
N TYR A 104 0.28 0.28 -1.89
CA TYR A 104 1.63 -0.11 -1.54
C TYR A 104 1.67 -0.99 -0.29
N MET A 105 2.49 -2.05 -0.35
CA MET A 105 3.06 -2.65 0.84
C MET A 105 4.16 -1.75 1.37
N ASP A 106 4.16 -1.48 2.66
CA ASP A 106 5.21 -0.75 3.36
C ASP A 106 6.04 -1.75 4.17
N GLN A 107 7.32 -1.91 3.80
CA GLN A 107 8.27 -2.82 4.43
C GLN A 107 9.57 -2.09 4.77
N GLU A 108 9.88 -2.01 6.06
CA GLU A 108 10.98 -1.21 6.58
C GLU A 108 11.84 -1.95 7.64
N TYR A 109 12.90 -1.29 8.11
CA TYR A 109 13.72 -1.78 9.22
C TYR A 109 12.93 -2.01 10.51
N ALA A 110 11.94 -1.15 10.77
CA ALA A 110 11.08 -1.24 11.94
C ALA A 110 9.95 -2.28 11.78
N SER A 111 9.72 -2.80 10.56
CA SER A 111 8.80 -3.92 10.36
C SER A 111 9.31 -5.17 11.09
N PRO A 112 8.44 -6.06 11.58
CA PRO A 112 8.86 -7.27 12.28
C PRO A 112 9.85 -8.15 11.51
N CYS A 113 9.77 -8.22 10.19
CA CYS A 113 10.74 -8.92 9.34
C CYS A 113 12.04 -8.14 9.10
N GLY A 114 12.13 -6.90 9.59
CA GLY A 114 13.27 -6.02 9.41
C GLY A 114 14.47 -6.39 10.30
N GLN A 115 15.55 -5.60 10.19
CA GLN A 115 16.76 -5.88 10.95
C GLN A 115 16.60 -5.63 12.46
N TRP A 116 15.62 -4.82 12.87
CA TRP A 116 15.31 -4.58 14.30
C TRP A 116 14.16 -5.45 14.80
N GLY A 117 13.50 -6.21 13.92
CA GLY A 117 12.55 -7.25 14.25
C GLY A 117 13.22 -8.63 14.32
N LEU A 118 12.66 -9.62 13.63
CA LEU A 118 13.18 -10.99 13.62
C LEU A 118 14.45 -11.19 12.80
N ASN A 119 14.98 -10.13 12.17
CA ASN A 119 16.19 -10.15 11.35
C ASN A 119 16.24 -11.31 10.33
N GLN A 120 15.19 -11.47 9.57
CA GLN A 120 15.11 -12.53 8.57
C GLN A 120 16.06 -12.31 7.40
N GLY A 121 16.38 -13.37 6.67
CA GLY A 121 17.26 -13.30 5.49
C GLY A 121 16.61 -12.56 4.32
N LYS A 122 17.44 -12.08 3.41
CA LYS A 122 17.04 -11.34 2.19
C LYS A 122 15.98 -12.10 1.38
N GLN A 123 16.13 -13.42 1.23
CA GLN A 123 15.17 -14.23 0.47
C GLN A 123 13.79 -14.25 1.15
N THR A 124 13.74 -14.47 2.46
CA THR A 124 12.47 -14.51 3.21
C THR A 124 11.72 -13.18 3.12
N ARG A 125 12.41 -12.04 3.27
CA ARG A 125 11.81 -10.71 3.10
C ARG A 125 11.28 -10.50 1.70
N THR A 126 12.00 -10.99 0.70
CA THR A 126 11.57 -10.93 -0.70
C THR A 126 10.31 -11.75 -0.93
N ASP A 127 10.25 -12.96 -0.39
CA ASP A 127 9.10 -13.87 -0.55
C ASP A 127 7.86 -13.33 0.18
N ILE A 128 8.04 -12.71 1.36
CA ILE A 128 6.99 -11.98 2.09
C ILE A 128 6.43 -10.85 1.22
N ALA A 129 7.31 -9.97 0.70
CA ALA A 129 6.90 -8.87 -0.16
C ALA A 129 6.20 -9.37 -1.45
N ALA A 130 6.76 -10.39 -2.09
CA ALA A 130 6.17 -10.98 -3.29
C ALA A 130 4.76 -11.52 -3.06
N ALA A 131 4.55 -12.23 -1.93
CA ALA A 131 3.24 -12.79 -1.60
C ALA A 131 2.18 -11.72 -1.35
N PHE A 132 2.55 -10.66 -0.62
CA PHE A 132 1.67 -9.51 -0.37
C PHE A 132 1.28 -8.82 -1.69
N LEU A 133 2.27 -8.48 -2.51
CA LEU A 133 2.06 -7.76 -3.77
C LEU A 133 1.29 -8.60 -4.79
N GLN A 134 1.56 -9.91 -4.86
CA GLN A 134 0.82 -10.84 -5.72
C GLN A 134 -0.66 -10.91 -5.32
N THR A 135 -0.97 -10.90 -4.03
CA THR A 135 -2.37 -10.89 -3.55
C THR A 135 -3.09 -9.61 -3.96
N LEU A 136 -2.44 -8.44 -3.88
CA LEU A 136 -3.01 -7.19 -4.37
C LEU A 136 -3.23 -7.21 -5.89
N GLU A 137 -2.24 -7.69 -6.65
CA GLU A 137 -2.32 -7.80 -8.11
C GLU A 137 -3.45 -8.75 -8.55
N GLN A 138 -3.59 -9.92 -7.92
CA GLN A 138 -4.68 -10.86 -8.17
C GLN A 138 -6.06 -10.28 -7.87
N ALA A 139 -6.15 -9.36 -6.92
CA ALA A 139 -7.37 -8.60 -6.63
C ALA A 139 -7.60 -7.41 -7.60
N GLY A 140 -6.76 -7.25 -8.62
CA GLY A 140 -6.90 -6.23 -9.67
C GLY A 140 -6.34 -4.85 -9.30
N TYR A 141 -5.48 -4.77 -8.29
CA TYR A 141 -4.86 -3.50 -7.91
C TYR A 141 -3.50 -3.28 -8.59
N TYR A 142 -3.19 -2.02 -8.87
CA TYR A 142 -1.84 -1.59 -9.23
C TYR A 142 -0.98 -1.61 -7.96
N ALA A 143 -0.23 -2.70 -7.78
CA ALA A 143 0.53 -2.96 -6.57
C ALA A 143 1.95 -2.40 -6.63
N GLY A 144 2.46 -1.89 -5.52
CA GLY A 144 3.83 -1.42 -5.37
C GLY A 144 4.42 -1.71 -4.00
N LEU A 145 5.74 -1.65 -3.92
CA LEU A 145 6.51 -1.76 -2.68
C LEU A 145 7.07 -0.38 -2.30
N TYR A 146 6.70 0.11 -1.11
CA TYR A 146 7.42 1.18 -0.45
C TYR A 146 8.53 0.59 0.41
N ALA A 147 9.72 1.12 0.23
CA ALA A 147 10.86 0.85 1.09
C ALA A 147 11.94 1.91 0.93
N SER A 148 12.87 1.99 1.88
CA SER A 148 14.05 2.82 1.73
C SER A 148 14.95 2.34 0.57
N LYS A 149 15.73 3.26 -0.02
CA LYS A 149 16.74 2.92 -1.03
C LYS A 149 17.63 1.77 -0.55
N ASP A 150 18.15 1.88 0.68
CA ASP A 150 19.03 0.86 1.27
C ASP A 150 18.33 -0.49 1.40
N TRP A 151 17.04 -0.50 1.76
CA TRP A 151 16.24 -1.72 1.83
C TRP A 151 16.12 -2.40 0.47
N LEU A 152 15.82 -1.64 -0.58
CA LEU A 152 15.69 -2.15 -1.94
C LEU A 152 17.00 -2.70 -2.50
N GLU A 153 18.13 -2.09 -2.17
CA GLU A 153 19.45 -2.52 -2.66
C GLU A 153 20.02 -3.71 -1.88
N HIS A 154 19.79 -3.78 -0.58
CA HIS A 154 20.50 -4.72 0.29
C HIS A 154 19.61 -5.77 0.97
N TRP A 155 18.36 -5.45 1.30
CA TRP A 155 17.54 -6.25 2.20
C TRP A 155 16.45 -7.07 1.53
N VAL A 156 16.08 -6.75 0.29
CA VAL A 156 15.22 -7.56 -0.59
C VAL A 156 15.89 -7.77 -1.94
N ASN A 157 15.49 -8.80 -2.68
CA ASN A 157 15.90 -8.99 -4.06
C ASN A 157 14.96 -8.21 -4.98
N ALA A 158 15.28 -6.93 -5.25
CA ALA A 158 14.44 -6.04 -6.03
C ALA A 158 14.21 -6.54 -7.47
N ASP A 159 15.12 -7.33 -8.05
CA ASP A 159 14.96 -7.92 -9.39
C ASP A 159 13.83 -8.96 -9.44
N LYS A 160 13.61 -9.70 -8.35
CA LYS A 160 12.47 -10.62 -8.23
C LYS A 160 11.13 -9.89 -8.10
N LEU A 161 11.17 -8.63 -7.69
CA LEU A 161 10.01 -7.76 -7.51
C LEU A 161 9.87 -6.73 -8.64
N LYS A 162 10.59 -6.89 -9.76
CA LYS A 162 10.66 -5.90 -10.86
C LYS A 162 9.32 -5.60 -11.54
N ASN A 163 8.38 -6.52 -11.47
CA ASN A 163 7.04 -6.35 -12.06
C ASN A 163 6.14 -5.42 -11.21
N TYR A 164 6.51 -5.19 -9.97
CA TYR A 164 5.80 -4.30 -9.07
C TYR A 164 6.47 -2.94 -9.03
N ASP A 165 5.66 -1.90 -8.89
CA ASP A 165 6.19 -0.54 -8.78
C ASP A 165 7.00 -0.34 -7.50
N LYS A 166 7.88 0.67 -7.53
CA LYS A 166 8.66 1.05 -6.35
C LYS A 166 8.36 2.49 -5.96
N TRP A 167 8.08 2.65 -4.70
CA TRP A 167 8.06 3.94 -4.01
C TRP A 167 9.29 3.98 -3.10
N VAL A 168 10.29 4.73 -3.54
CA VAL A 168 11.61 4.75 -2.90
C VAL A 168 11.66 5.85 -1.86
N ALA A 169 12.03 5.53 -0.62
CA ALA A 169 12.38 6.53 0.39
C ALA A 169 13.89 6.77 0.37
N GLN A 170 14.26 8.01 0.13
CA GLN A 170 15.63 8.49 0.25
C GLN A 170 15.61 9.99 0.52
N TYR A 171 15.99 10.39 1.71
CA TYR A 171 16.06 11.80 2.11
C TYR A 171 17.37 12.40 1.59
N ALA A 172 17.30 13.01 0.41
CA ALA A 172 18.45 13.53 -0.33
C ALA A 172 18.01 14.60 -1.34
N ALA A 173 18.97 15.34 -1.90
CA ALA A 173 18.70 16.31 -2.95
C ALA A 173 18.29 15.68 -4.29
N LYS A 174 18.59 14.39 -4.50
CA LYS A 174 18.17 13.59 -5.67
C LYS A 174 18.08 12.12 -5.27
N CYS A 175 17.18 11.39 -5.91
CA CYS A 175 17.15 9.93 -5.78
C CYS A 175 18.37 9.32 -6.49
N THR A 176 19.07 8.43 -5.79
CA THR A 176 20.22 7.68 -6.33
C THR A 176 19.99 6.18 -6.39
N TYR A 177 18.76 5.73 -6.23
CA TYR A 177 18.39 4.33 -6.44
C TYR A 177 18.59 3.95 -7.90
N GLY A 178 19.35 2.88 -8.14
CA GLY A 178 19.73 2.45 -9.49
C GLY A 178 18.66 1.64 -10.24
N GLY A 179 17.60 1.20 -9.56
CA GLY A 179 16.50 0.44 -10.15
C GLY A 179 15.37 1.34 -10.67
N ALA A 180 14.40 0.75 -11.36
CA ALA A 180 13.20 1.45 -11.80
C ALA A 180 12.29 1.76 -10.61
N TYR A 181 11.74 2.98 -10.57
CA TYR A 181 10.75 3.42 -9.58
C TYR A 181 9.78 4.43 -10.20
N GLY A 182 8.61 4.55 -9.62
CA GLY A 182 7.61 5.51 -10.08
C GLY A 182 7.36 6.66 -9.10
N MET A 183 7.79 6.51 -7.83
CA MET A 183 7.61 7.53 -6.80
C MET A 183 8.84 7.60 -5.90
N TRP A 184 9.18 8.81 -5.47
CA TRP A 184 10.29 9.08 -4.55
C TRP A 184 9.83 9.94 -3.38
N GLN A 185 9.97 9.42 -2.16
CA GLN A 185 9.80 10.16 -0.91
C GLN A 185 11.13 10.81 -0.55
N HIS A 186 11.17 12.14 -0.58
CA HIS A 186 12.43 12.90 -0.47
C HIS A 186 12.53 13.75 0.79
N HIS A 187 11.44 13.99 1.50
CA HIS A 187 11.39 14.71 2.78
C HIS A 187 10.44 13.99 3.74
N GLY A 188 10.70 14.12 5.03
CA GLY A 188 9.90 13.57 6.12
C GLY A 188 10.24 14.29 7.43
N ASP A 189 10.05 13.64 8.56
CA ASP A 189 10.49 14.17 9.87
C ASP A 189 11.95 13.79 10.16
N VAL A 190 12.86 14.24 9.28
CA VAL A 190 14.30 13.91 9.33
C VAL A 190 15.12 15.20 9.31
N PRO A 191 16.11 15.37 10.21
CA PRO A 191 16.98 16.53 10.22
C PRO A 191 17.63 16.80 8.84
N GLY A 192 17.51 18.03 8.36
CA GLY A 192 17.99 18.43 7.04
C GLY A 192 17.02 18.18 5.88
N PHE A 193 16.00 17.35 6.08
CA PHE A 193 14.98 17.03 5.08
C PHE A 193 13.57 17.07 5.67
N VAL A 194 13.31 18.03 6.57
CA VAL A 194 11.99 18.19 7.20
C VAL A 194 10.96 18.61 6.16
N GLY A 195 9.98 17.74 5.91
CA GLY A 195 8.88 18.03 5.01
C GLY A 195 7.87 18.99 5.64
N ARG A 196 7.44 19.98 4.86
CA ARG A 196 6.43 20.97 5.26
C ARG A 196 5.43 21.16 4.14
N CYS A 197 4.16 21.14 4.48
CA CYS A 197 3.08 21.39 3.53
C CYS A 197 2.05 22.36 4.16
N PRO A 198 1.64 23.42 3.44
CA PRO A 198 0.55 24.27 3.88
C PRO A 198 -0.71 23.44 4.18
N GLY A 199 -1.36 23.73 5.31
CA GLY A 199 -2.52 22.95 5.74
C GLY A 199 -2.20 21.83 6.74
N ILE A 200 -0.91 21.57 7.02
CA ILE A 200 -0.44 20.58 7.99
C ILE A 200 0.50 21.26 8.99
N SER A 201 0.23 21.10 10.29
CA SER A 201 0.97 21.79 11.35
C SER A 201 2.23 21.08 11.82
N VAL A 202 2.36 19.80 11.51
CA VAL A 202 3.51 18.94 11.86
C VAL A 202 4.31 18.57 10.61
N PRO A 203 5.51 17.96 10.74
CA PRO A 203 6.21 17.40 9.58
C PRO A 203 5.35 16.41 8.80
N VAL A 204 5.54 16.38 7.48
CA VAL A 204 4.83 15.48 6.58
C VAL A 204 5.76 15.01 5.48
N ASP A 205 5.57 13.78 5.03
CA ASP A 205 6.36 13.19 3.97
C ASP A 205 5.96 13.76 2.61
N LEU A 206 6.99 14.18 1.83
CA LEU A 206 6.81 14.80 0.52
C LEU A 206 7.33 13.89 -0.58
N ASN A 207 6.57 13.80 -1.67
CA ASN A 207 6.79 12.84 -2.73
C ASN A 207 6.79 13.48 -4.11
N ASP A 208 7.76 13.12 -4.94
CA ASP A 208 7.77 13.34 -6.37
C ASP A 208 7.33 12.06 -7.10
N CYS A 209 6.42 12.22 -8.07
CA CYS A 209 5.89 11.14 -8.89
C CYS A 209 6.38 11.30 -10.33
N TYR A 210 6.81 10.20 -10.95
CA TYR A 210 7.41 10.14 -12.29
C TYR A 210 6.54 9.38 -13.30
N ARG A 211 5.33 8.98 -12.91
CA ARG A 211 4.37 8.26 -13.75
C ARG A 211 3.00 8.90 -13.66
N ASP A 212 2.28 8.96 -14.77
CA ASP A 212 0.86 9.33 -14.76
C ASP A 212 0.02 8.13 -14.31
N TYR A 213 0.03 7.86 -12.98
CA TYR A 213 -0.74 6.75 -12.42
C TYR A 213 -2.23 6.84 -12.69
N PRO A 214 -2.90 8.00 -12.57
CA PRO A 214 -4.32 8.09 -12.90
C PRO A 214 -4.64 7.63 -14.31
N ALA A 215 -3.83 8.01 -15.32
CA ALA A 215 -4.01 7.57 -16.69
C ALA A 215 -3.72 6.07 -16.85
N ILE A 216 -2.60 5.59 -16.30
CA ILE A 216 -2.19 4.18 -16.38
C ILE A 216 -3.24 3.26 -15.73
N ILE A 217 -3.66 3.57 -14.51
CA ILE A 217 -4.60 2.74 -13.74
C ILE A 217 -5.97 2.68 -14.44
N LYS A 218 -6.49 3.82 -14.88
CA LYS A 218 -7.79 3.87 -15.58
C LYS A 218 -7.74 3.17 -16.94
N ALA A 219 -6.69 3.39 -17.73
CA ALA A 219 -6.56 2.78 -19.06
C ALA A 219 -6.43 1.24 -18.99
N ASN A 220 -5.85 0.71 -17.91
CA ASN A 220 -5.70 -0.74 -17.71
C ASN A 220 -6.83 -1.36 -16.85
N GLY A 221 -7.84 -0.59 -16.47
CA GLY A 221 -8.96 -1.08 -15.69
C GLY A 221 -8.61 -1.57 -14.29
N LEU A 222 -7.50 -1.08 -13.72
CA LEU A 222 -7.01 -1.48 -12.39
C LEU A 222 -7.71 -0.70 -11.28
N ASN A 223 -7.52 -1.10 -10.02
CA ASN A 223 -8.08 -0.43 -8.83
C ASN A 223 -9.61 -0.25 -8.91
N GLY A 224 -10.30 -1.18 -9.57
CA GLY A 224 -11.75 -1.13 -9.75
C GLY A 224 -12.24 -0.17 -10.86
N TRP A 225 -11.35 0.50 -11.61
CA TRP A 225 -11.75 1.41 -12.70
C TRP A 225 -12.23 0.68 -13.95
N GLY A 226 -11.81 -0.58 -14.17
CA GLY A 226 -12.27 -1.41 -15.30
C GLY A 226 -13.48 -2.27 -14.97
N ALA A 227 -13.87 -2.37 -13.72
CA ALA A 227 -15.11 -3.01 -13.35
C ALA A 227 -16.25 -2.14 -13.90
N GLN A 228 -16.89 -2.58 -14.99
CA GLN A 228 -18.25 -2.14 -15.24
C GLN A 228 -19.01 -2.36 -13.94
N GLU A 229 -19.71 -1.33 -13.44
CA GLU A 229 -20.79 -1.56 -12.48
C GLU A 229 -21.54 -2.76 -13.03
N PRO A 230 -21.73 -3.85 -12.27
CA PRO A 230 -22.50 -4.96 -12.77
C PRO A 230 -23.77 -4.35 -13.34
N SER A 231 -23.91 -4.48 -14.65
CA SER A 231 -25.10 -4.03 -15.37
C SER A 231 -26.24 -4.66 -14.60
N GLY A 232 -27.05 -3.85 -13.94
CA GLY A 232 -27.95 -4.17 -12.84
C GLY A 232 -28.87 -5.38 -13.02
N GLU A 233 -28.34 -6.53 -13.34
CA GLU A 233 -28.94 -7.82 -13.02
C GLU A 233 -28.80 -7.98 -11.52
N MET A 234 -29.78 -7.44 -10.82
CA MET A 234 -29.97 -7.77 -9.41
C MET A 234 -30.04 -9.29 -9.35
N VAL A 235 -29.05 -9.90 -8.69
CA VAL A 235 -29.13 -11.31 -8.30
C VAL A 235 -30.54 -11.49 -7.69
N PRO A 236 -31.36 -12.40 -8.22
CA PRO A 236 -32.71 -12.58 -7.69
C PRO A 236 -32.63 -12.74 -6.18
N ARG A 237 -33.50 -12.06 -5.45
CA ARG A 237 -33.45 -12.03 -3.97
C ARG A 237 -33.32 -13.43 -3.36
N GLY A 238 -33.95 -14.45 -4.00
CA GLY A 238 -33.86 -15.85 -3.58
C GLY A 238 -32.44 -16.42 -3.73
N GLU A 239 -31.71 -16.06 -4.75
CA GLU A 239 -30.32 -16.48 -4.99
C GLU A 239 -29.36 -15.79 -4.01
N TYR A 240 -29.55 -14.49 -3.75
CA TYR A 240 -28.82 -13.77 -2.72
C TYR A 240 -29.04 -14.37 -1.32
N GLU A 241 -30.29 -14.69 -0.94
CA GLU A 241 -30.57 -15.29 0.36
C GLU A 241 -30.02 -16.72 0.45
N SER A 242 -29.97 -17.48 -0.66
CA SER A 242 -29.36 -18.80 -0.71
C SER A 242 -27.82 -18.71 -0.50
N MET A 243 -27.13 -17.81 -1.21
CA MET A 243 -25.69 -17.58 -1.05
C MET A 243 -25.35 -17.09 0.36
N LYS A 244 -26.19 -16.25 0.94
CA LYS A 244 -26.05 -15.77 2.32
C LYS A 244 -26.17 -16.93 3.31
N ALA A 245 -27.16 -17.81 3.13
CA ALA A 245 -27.37 -18.99 3.97
C ALA A 245 -26.18 -19.97 3.88
N GLU A 246 -25.63 -20.19 2.68
CA GLU A 246 -24.44 -21.02 2.49
C GLU A 246 -23.20 -20.42 3.19
N ARG A 247 -22.99 -19.11 3.06
CA ARG A 247 -21.92 -18.40 3.76
C ARG A 247 -22.04 -18.56 5.28
N ASP A 248 -23.23 -18.35 5.83
CA ASP A 248 -23.48 -18.42 7.26
C ASP A 248 -23.32 -19.86 7.79
N ALA A 249 -23.70 -20.86 6.99
CA ALA A 249 -23.46 -22.27 7.30
C ALA A 249 -21.96 -22.65 7.27
N LEU A 250 -21.20 -22.12 6.31
CA LEU A 250 -19.75 -22.29 6.24
C LEU A 250 -19.04 -21.62 7.42
N GLN A 251 -19.46 -20.41 7.79
CA GLN A 251 -18.94 -19.72 8.95
C GLN A 251 -19.17 -20.51 10.23
N THR A 252 -20.36 -21.07 10.43
CA THR A 252 -20.69 -21.91 11.59
C THR A 252 -19.78 -23.16 11.65
N LYS A 253 -19.53 -23.81 10.49
CA LYS A 253 -18.63 -24.96 10.42
C LYS A 253 -17.18 -24.58 10.75
N TYR A 254 -16.73 -23.44 10.25
CA TYR A 254 -15.40 -22.91 10.52
C TYR A 254 -15.22 -22.64 12.02
N ASP A 255 -16.17 -21.94 12.63
CA ASP A 255 -16.12 -21.60 14.06
C ASP A 255 -16.13 -22.88 14.93
N GLY A 256 -16.90 -23.90 14.55
CA GLY A 256 -16.90 -25.21 15.20
C GLY A 256 -15.53 -25.91 15.11
N LEU A 257 -14.93 -25.93 13.92
CA LEU A 257 -13.59 -26.50 13.71
C LEU A 257 -12.52 -25.79 14.53
N VAL A 258 -12.57 -24.46 14.60
CA VAL A 258 -11.64 -23.66 15.43
C VAL A 258 -11.81 -24.01 16.91
N ALA A 259 -13.04 -24.15 17.39
CA ALA A 259 -13.31 -24.55 18.78
C ALA A 259 -12.78 -25.96 19.09
N ASP A 260 -12.96 -26.92 18.18
CA ASP A 260 -12.44 -28.29 18.33
C ASP A 260 -10.92 -28.33 18.37
N ILE A 261 -10.25 -27.56 17.49
CA ILE A 261 -8.80 -27.43 17.48
C ILE A 261 -8.30 -26.82 18.80
N GLN A 262 -8.95 -25.76 19.30
CA GLN A 262 -8.60 -25.15 20.57
C GLN A 262 -8.79 -26.12 21.75
N ALA A 263 -9.84 -26.93 21.74
CA ALA A 263 -10.09 -27.97 22.74
C ALA A 263 -9.01 -29.05 22.72
N VAL A 264 -8.57 -29.48 21.52
CA VAL A 264 -7.44 -30.41 21.36
C VAL A 264 -6.14 -29.82 21.91
N ILE A 265 -5.80 -28.60 21.51
CA ILE A 265 -4.58 -27.90 21.98
C ILE A 265 -4.58 -27.78 23.51
N SER A 266 -5.72 -27.45 24.12
CA SER A 266 -5.84 -27.32 25.57
C SER A 266 -5.58 -28.63 26.30
N LYS A 267 -5.93 -29.81 25.74
CA LYS A 267 -5.66 -31.14 26.32
C LYS A 267 -4.17 -31.51 26.32
N TYR A 268 -3.36 -30.92 25.41
CA TYR A 268 -1.91 -31.22 25.33
C TYR A 268 -1.04 -30.14 25.97
N ARG A 269 -1.62 -29.10 26.57
CA ARG A 269 -0.92 -28.05 27.31
C ARG A 269 -1.06 -28.17 28.85
N GLY A 270 -1.81 -29.11 29.33
CA GLY A 270 -1.86 -29.56 30.75
C GLY A 270 -1.00 -30.80 30.91
#